data_0755dcdbf4f16d7f78d675e81dc4b319
#
_entry.id   0755dcdbf4f16d7f78d675e81dc4b319
#
_cell.length_a   1.000
_cell.length_b   1.000
_cell.length_c   1.000
_cell.angle_alpha   90.00
_cell.angle_beta   90.00
_cell.angle_gamma   90.00
#
_symmetry.space_group_name_H-M   'P 1'
#
loop_
_entity.id
_entity.type
_entity.pdbx_description
1 polymer ?
#
loop_
_entity_poly.entity_id
_entity_poly.type
_entity_poly.pdbx_seq_one_letter_code
_entity_poly.pdbx_strand_id
1 'polypeptide(L)'
;QAHPLKHVEATFESQHQFIDAVITLKPIIETQGTSFILLLHPVEQMRQLMTSQLGKVSHTFAHMPQDDPQTRRLIHFGRQAARSSFPVLLCGEEGVGKALLSQAIHNESERAAGPYIAVNCELYGDAALAEEFIGGDRTDNENGRLSRLELAHGGTLFLEKIEYLAVELQSALLQVIKQGVITRLDARRLIPIDVKVIATTTADLAMLVEQNRFSRQLYYALHAFEITIPPLRMRRGSIPALVNNKLRSLEKRFSTRLKIDDDAL
;
A
#
# COMPACT_ATOMS: atom_id res chain seq x y z
N GLN A 1 -16.88 36.74 -15.98
CA GLN A 1 -17.10 35.42 -15.32
C GLN A 1 -15.84 35.12 -14.52
N ALA A 2 -15.93 35.21 -13.17
CA ALA A 2 -14.82 34.87 -12.29
C ALA A 2 -14.77 33.33 -12.20
N HIS A 3 -13.78 32.72 -12.86
CA HIS A 3 -13.50 31.32 -12.67
C HIS A 3 -12.95 31.10 -11.24
N PRO A 4 -13.40 30.05 -10.52
CA PRO A 4 -12.77 29.70 -9.26
C PRO A 4 -11.28 29.45 -9.53
N LEU A 5 -10.40 30.07 -8.73
CA LEU A 5 -8.98 29.76 -8.79
C LEU A 5 -8.78 28.32 -8.33
N LYS A 6 -8.09 27.57 -9.17
CA LYS A 6 -7.77 26.16 -8.98
C LYS A 6 -6.99 25.94 -7.66
N HIS A 7 -7.03 24.74 -7.13
CA HIS A 7 -6.25 24.32 -5.97
C HIS A 7 -4.76 24.60 -6.17
N VAL A 8 -4.17 25.37 -5.27
CA VAL A 8 -2.74 25.70 -5.31
C VAL A 8 -2.07 25.10 -4.07
N GLU A 9 -1.01 24.33 -4.26
CA GLU A 9 -0.16 23.90 -3.14
C GLU A 9 0.74 25.05 -2.70
N ALA A 10 0.75 25.30 -1.41
CA ALA A 10 1.65 26.28 -0.81
C ALA A 10 2.17 25.76 0.54
N THR A 11 3.42 26.13 0.82
CA THR A 11 4.03 25.88 2.12
C THR A 11 3.96 27.16 2.93
N PHE A 12 3.39 27.10 4.12
CA PHE A 12 3.28 28.22 5.05
C PHE A 12 4.26 28.00 6.20
N GLU A 13 4.89 29.06 6.63
CA GLU A 13 5.63 29.07 7.89
C GLU A 13 4.67 29.60 8.99
N SER A 14 4.42 28.78 9.99
CA SER A 14 3.67 29.14 11.18
C SER A 14 4.39 28.68 12.42
N GLN A 15 4.70 29.59 13.34
CA GLN A 15 5.36 29.29 14.61
C GLN A 15 6.63 28.43 14.49
N HIS A 16 7.48 28.72 13.49
CA HIS A 16 8.71 27.98 13.16
C HIS A 16 8.46 26.54 12.60
N GLN A 17 7.25 26.25 12.17
CA GLN A 17 6.92 25.02 11.46
C GLN A 17 6.46 25.32 10.04
N PHE A 18 6.93 24.51 9.08
CA PHE A 18 6.45 24.56 7.71
C PHE A 18 5.23 23.66 7.56
N ILE A 19 4.12 24.23 7.10
CA ILE A 19 2.85 23.51 6.87
C ILE A 19 2.58 23.51 5.37
N ASP A 20 2.57 22.33 4.79
CA ASP A 20 2.11 22.15 3.41
C ASP A 20 0.58 22.09 3.40
N ALA A 21 -0.05 22.94 2.60
CA ALA A 21 -1.50 23.02 2.47
C ALA A 21 -1.94 23.19 1.02
N VAL A 22 -3.11 22.67 0.72
CA VAL A 22 -3.82 22.96 -0.53
C VAL A 22 -4.75 24.15 -0.29
N ILE A 23 -4.58 25.19 -1.08
CA ILE A 23 -5.37 26.41 -1.02
C ILE A 23 -6.46 26.36 -2.09
N THR A 24 -7.70 26.62 -1.69
CA THR A 24 -8.81 26.82 -2.60
C THR A 24 -9.37 28.21 -2.41
N LEU A 25 -9.42 29.02 -3.48
CA LEU A 25 -10.07 30.34 -3.50
C LEU A 25 -11.46 30.23 -4.13
N LYS A 26 -12.49 30.55 -3.36
CA LYS A 26 -13.88 30.63 -3.87
C LYS A 26 -14.34 32.11 -3.89
N PRO A 27 -14.65 32.68 -5.05
CA PRO A 27 -15.18 34.02 -5.11
C PRO A 27 -16.65 34.04 -4.61
N ILE A 28 -16.97 35.05 -3.82
CA ILE A 28 -18.35 35.43 -3.46
C ILE A 28 -18.63 36.73 -4.17
N ILE A 29 -19.59 36.72 -5.10
CA ILE A 29 -20.00 37.89 -5.84
C ILE A 29 -21.10 38.62 -5.04
N GLU A 30 -20.81 39.81 -4.57
CA GLU A 30 -21.75 40.68 -3.86
C GLU A 30 -22.13 41.88 -4.74
N THR A 31 -23.21 42.54 -4.42
CA THR A 31 -23.72 43.70 -5.21
C THR A 31 -22.75 44.89 -5.23
N GLN A 32 -21.81 44.98 -4.30
CA GLN A 32 -20.83 46.07 -4.18
C GLN A 32 -19.37 45.66 -4.33
N GLY A 33 -19.08 44.39 -4.71
CA GLY A 33 -17.72 43.93 -4.87
C GLY A 33 -17.60 42.40 -4.97
N THR A 34 -16.36 41.91 -5.06
CA THR A 34 -16.08 40.48 -5.02
C THR A 34 -15.24 40.19 -3.77
N SER A 35 -15.81 39.41 -2.88
CA SER A 35 -15.10 38.84 -1.69
C SER A 35 -14.59 37.45 -2.04
N PHE A 36 -13.55 37.01 -1.36
CA PHE A 36 -12.97 35.65 -1.58
C PHE A 36 -12.97 34.88 -0.27
N ILE A 37 -13.40 33.62 -0.34
CA ILE A 37 -13.17 32.66 0.74
C ILE A 37 -11.89 31.89 0.42
N LEU A 38 -10.92 31.96 1.33
CA LEU A 38 -9.70 31.17 1.29
C LEU A 38 -9.90 29.93 2.16
N LEU A 39 -9.89 28.75 1.54
CA LEU A 39 -9.93 27.48 2.23
C LEU A 39 -8.50 26.89 2.25
N LEU A 40 -7.99 26.62 3.45
CA LEU A 40 -6.69 26.00 3.66
C LEU A 40 -6.92 24.57 4.13
N HIS A 41 -6.44 23.61 3.37
CA HIS A 41 -6.48 22.19 3.73
C HIS A 41 -5.06 21.70 3.97
N PRO A 42 -4.61 21.55 5.24
CA PRO A 42 -3.31 20.98 5.53
C PRO A 42 -3.20 19.56 4.94
N VAL A 43 -2.14 19.30 4.18
CA VAL A 43 -1.93 18.01 3.50
C VAL A 43 -1.94 16.85 4.50
N GLU A 44 -1.35 17.06 5.68
CA GLU A 44 -1.34 16.06 6.75
C GLU A 44 -2.74 15.70 7.26
N GLN A 45 -3.62 16.68 7.46
CA GLN A 45 -5.00 16.43 7.87
C GLN A 45 -5.80 15.69 6.80
N MET A 46 -5.61 16.07 5.52
CA MET A 46 -6.22 15.35 4.40
C MET A 46 -5.77 13.88 4.38
N ARG A 47 -4.47 13.63 4.59
CA ARG A 47 -3.92 12.28 4.66
C ARG A 47 -4.54 11.48 5.81
N GLN A 48 -4.60 12.04 7.01
CA GLN A 48 -5.18 11.38 8.19
C GLN A 48 -6.67 11.05 7.99
N LEU A 49 -7.46 11.93 7.40
CA LEU A 49 -8.86 11.68 7.09
C LEU A 49 -9.02 10.54 6.07
N MET A 50 -8.24 10.55 5.00
CA MET A 50 -8.29 9.49 3.99
C MET A 50 -7.82 8.15 4.54
N THR A 51 -6.73 8.11 5.31
CA THR A 51 -6.21 6.87 5.90
C THR A 51 -7.12 6.30 6.98
N SER A 52 -7.85 7.13 7.72
CA SER A 52 -8.84 6.66 8.70
C SER A 52 -10.00 5.89 8.05
N GLN A 53 -10.32 6.18 6.78
CA GLN A 53 -11.36 5.50 6.00
C GLN A 53 -10.86 4.21 5.32
N LEU A 54 -9.55 4.07 5.11
CA LEU A 54 -8.94 2.93 4.40
C LEU A 54 -8.85 1.64 5.21
N GLY A 55 -9.52 1.56 6.36
CA GLY A 55 -9.67 0.36 7.17
C GLY A 55 -8.36 -0.14 7.81
N LYS A 56 -8.41 -0.40 9.11
CA LYS A 56 -7.29 -1.05 9.80
C LYS A 56 -7.22 -2.51 9.38
N VAL A 57 -6.05 -2.96 8.95
CA VAL A 57 -5.80 -4.39 8.72
C VAL A 57 -5.71 -5.12 10.06
N SER A 58 -6.43 -6.23 10.17
CA SER A 58 -6.61 -6.94 11.45
C SER A 58 -5.82 -8.25 11.54
N HIS A 59 -5.23 -8.72 10.42
CA HIS A 59 -4.54 -10.00 10.41
C HIS A 59 -3.15 -9.89 11.06
N THR A 60 -2.85 -10.80 11.99
CA THR A 60 -1.57 -10.87 12.70
C THR A 60 -1.00 -12.28 12.60
N PHE A 61 0.27 -12.50 12.97
CA PHE A 61 0.86 -13.83 13.03
C PHE A 61 0.15 -14.80 13.99
N ALA A 62 -0.60 -14.28 14.97
CA ALA A 62 -1.39 -15.10 15.88
C ALA A 62 -2.57 -15.81 15.17
N HIS A 63 -3.03 -15.27 14.04
CA HIS A 63 -4.09 -15.89 13.23
C HIS A 63 -3.56 -16.99 12.29
N MET A 64 -2.23 -17.13 12.14
CA MET A 64 -1.63 -18.15 11.29
C MET A 64 -1.50 -19.48 12.06
N PRO A 65 -1.82 -20.63 11.42
CA PRO A 65 -1.65 -21.95 12.04
C PRO A 65 -0.18 -22.20 12.39
N GLN A 66 0.09 -22.59 13.64
CA GLN A 66 1.46 -22.84 14.11
C GLN A 66 1.81 -24.33 14.19
N ASP A 67 0.87 -25.21 13.83
CA ASP A 67 1.04 -26.67 13.95
C ASP A 67 2.03 -27.23 12.91
N ASP A 68 2.15 -26.57 11.76
CA ASP A 68 3.01 -26.97 10.65
C ASP A 68 4.41 -26.33 10.74
N PRO A 69 5.50 -27.11 10.57
CA PRO A 69 6.87 -26.58 10.60
C PRO A 69 7.16 -25.52 9.53
N GLN A 70 6.59 -25.65 8.31
CA GLN A 70 6.78 -24.67 7.24
C GLN A 70 6.10 -23.35 7.59
N THR A 71 4.92 -23.40 8.19
CA THR A 71 4.22 -22.19 8.65
C THR A 71 4.95 -21.53 9.81
N ARG A 72 5.55 -22.29 10.75
CA ARG A 72 6.39 -21.71 11.81
C ARG A 72 7.61 -20.99 11.24
N ARG A 73 8.27 -21.57 10.23
CA ARG A 73 9.38 -20.90 9.52
C ARG A 73 8.92 -19.61 8.84
N LEU A 74 7.77 -19.65 8.18
CA LEU A 74 7.19 -18.50 7.53
C LEU A 74 6.90 -17.35 8.52
N ILE A 75 6.34 -17.67 9.69
CA ILE A 75 6.11 -16.72 10.77
C ILE A 75 7.44 -16.14 11.26
N HIS A 76 8.47 -16.97 11.43
CA HIS A 76 9.80 -16.52 11.87
C HIS A 76 10.39 -15.50 10.89
N PHE A 77 10.41 -15.80 9.59
CA PHE A 77 10.88 -14.87 8.56
C PHE A 77 10.00 -13.63 8.45
N GLY A 78 8.67 -13.79 8.57
CA GLY A 78 7.74 -12.66 8.59
C GLY A 78 8.04 -11.68 9.73
N ARG A 79 8.36 -12.16 10.93
CA ARG A 79 8.75 -11.32 12.07
C ARG A 79 10.10 -10.64 11.87
N GLN A 80 11.06 -11.31 11.24
CA GLN A 80 12.31 -10.67 10.85
C GLN A 80 12.06 -9.56 9.82
N ALA A 81 11.21 -9.83 8.83
CA ALA A 81 10.80 -8.84 7.84
C ALA A 81 10.08 -7.64 8.49
N ALA A 82 9.24 -7.85 9.51
CA ALA A 82 8.56 -6.78 10.23
C ALA A 82 9.53 -5.80 10.89
N ARG A 83 10.62 -6.30 11.47
CA ARG A 83 11.67 -5.51 12.16
C ARG A 83 12.69 -4.89 11.20
N SER A 84 12.72 -5.34 9.95
CA SER A 84 13.64 -4.84 8.94
C SER A 84 13.09 -3.57 8.28
N SER A 85 13.97 -2.64 7.93
CA SER A 85 13.63 -1.47 7.08
C SER A 85 13.64 -1.79 5.58
N PHE A 86 14.22 -2.94 5.18
CA PHE A 86 14.30 -3.33 3.77
C PHE A 86 12.91 -3.61 3.17
N PRO A 87 12.75 -3.40 1.84
CA PRO A 87 11.60 -3.90 1.10
C PRO A 87 11.45 -5.42 1.27
N VAL A 88 10.22 -5.91 1.22
CA VAL A 88 9.92 -7.34 1.34
C VAL A 88 9.26 -7.83 0.06
N LEU A 89 9.80 -8.91 -0.50
CA LEU A 89 9.20 -9.60 -1.65
C LEU A 89 8.57 -10.92 -1.19
N LEU A 90 7.26 -11.08 -1.39
CA LEU A 90 6.53 -12.30 -1.08
C LEU A 90 6.26 -13.08 -2.37
N CYS A 91 6.93 -14.21 -2.53
CA CYS A 91 6.79 -15.09 -3.67
C CYS A 91 5.87 -16.27 -3.36
N GLY A 92 5.13 -16.77 -4.35
CA GLY A 92 4.33 -17.98 -4.22
C GLY A 92 3.08 -17.98 -5.09
N GLU A 93 2.43 -19.13 -5.16
CA GLU A 93 1.23 -19.34 -5.96
C GLU A 93 0.08 -18.42 -5.55
N GLU A 94 -0.92 -18.29 -6.41
CA GLU A 94 -2.14 -17.57 -6.04
C GLU A 94 -2.87 -18.27 -4.89
N GLY A 95 -3.49 -17.49 -4.00
CA GLY A 95 -4.23 -18.03 -2.85
C GLY A 95 -3.40 -18.54 -1.67
N VAL A 96 -2.05 -18.56 -1.73
CA VAL A 96 -1.22 -19.08 -0.63
C VAL A 96 -1.23 -18.21 0.64
N GLY A 97 -1.81 -17.00 0.59
CA GLY A 97 -1.93 -16.11 1.74
C GLY A 97 -0.90 -14.97 1.77
N LYS A 98 -0.35 -14.55 0.61
CA LYS A 98 0.61 -13.43 0.52
C LYS A 98 0.07 -12.14 1.16
N ALA A 99 -1.18 -11.78 0.87
CA ALA A 99 -1.82 -10.59 1.44
C ALA A 99 -2.00 -10.68 2.96
N LEU A 100 -2.34 -11.85 3.50
CA LEU A 100 -2.46 -12.05 4.95
C LEU A 100 -1.10 -11.96 5.65
N LEU A 101 -0.05 -12.51 5.04
CA LEU A 101 1.31 -12.39 5.57
C LEU A 101 1.79 -10.94 5.56
N SER A 102 1.51 -10.17 4.50
CA SER A 102 1.87 -8.75 4.44
C SER A 102 1.18 -7.92 5.52
N GLN A 103 -0.10 -8.19 5.82
CA GLN A 103 -0.81 -7.56 6.92
C GLN A 103 -0.20 -7.91 8.29
N ALA A 104 0.18 -9.18 8.49
CA ALA A 104 0.83 -9.61 9.72
C ALA A 104 2.21 -8.94 9.90
N ILE A 105 2.97 -8.79 8.81
CA ILE A 105 4.25 -8.06 8.81
C ILE A 105 4.03 -6.58 9.17
N HIS A 106 3.03 -5.93 8.60
CA HIS A 106 2.69 -4.55 8.94
C HIS A 106 2.33 -4.40 10.42
N ASN A 107 1.41 -5.24 10.92
CA ASN A 107 0.90 -5.16 12.29
C ASN A 107 1.93 -5.46 13.38
N GLU A 108 3.01 -6.18 13.08
CA GLU A 108 4.13 -6.39 14.01
C GLU A 108 5.35 -5.49 13.71
N SER A 109 5.24 -4.56 12.76
CA SER A 109 6.31 -3.60 12.45
C SER A 109 6.21 -2.34 13.31
N GLU A 110 7.29 -1.55 13.34
CA GLU A 110 7.31 -0.22 13.94
C GLU A 110 6.30 0.74 13.29
N ARG A 111 5.77 0.39 12.11
CA ARG A 111 4.79 1.17 11.34
C ARG A 111 3.36 0.69 11.52
N ALA A 112 3.08 -0.17 12.51
CA ALA A 112 1.75 -0.74 12.75
C ALA A 112 0.66 0.30 13.04
N ALA A 113 1.04 1.48 13.58
CA ALA A 113 0.14 2.60 13.79
C ALA A 113 -0.10 3.44 12.53
N GLY A 114 0.74 3.28 11.50
CA GLY A 114 0.64 4.00 10.23
C GLY A 114 -0.35 3.37 9.26
N PRO A 115 -0.53 3.99 8.09
CA PRO A 115 -1.44 3.48 7.07
C PRO A 115 -0.93 2.19 6.42
N TYR A 116 -1.86 1.30 6.04
CA TYR A 116 -1.60 0.17 5.17
C TYR A 116 -2.34 0.38 3.84
N ILE A 117 -1.59 0.75 2.81
CA ILE A 117 -2.14 1.08 1.49
C ILE A 117 -1.86 -0.08 0.53
N ALA A 118 -2.93 -0.72 0.05
CA ALA A 118 -2.85 -1.82 -0.90
C ALA A 118 -3.14 -1.32 -2.32
N VAL A 119 -2.32 -1.77 -3.26
CA VAL A 119 -2.47 -1.52 -4.70
C VAL A 119 -2.31 -2.87 -5.42
N ASN A 120 -3.33 -3.26 -6.17
CA ASN A 120 -3.23 -4.42 -7.05
C ASN A 120 -2.84 -3.96 -8.46
N CYS A 121 -1.61 -4.27 -8.87
CA CYS A 121 -1.04 -3.80 -10.12
C CYS A 121 -1.74 -4.37 -11.36
N GLU A 122 -2.45 -5.51 -11.24
CA GLU A 122 -3.16 -6.13 -12.35
C GLU A 122 -4.49 -5.43 -12.70
N LEU A 123 -5.13 -4.76 -11.71
CA LEU A 123 -6.48 -4.22 -11.89
C LEU A 123 -6.53 -2.90 -12.64
N TYR A 124 -5.39 -2.25 -12.84
CA TYR A 124 -5.31 -0.92 -13.44
C TYR A 124 -4.58 -0.99 -14.77
N GLY A 125 -5.13 -0.35 -15.81
CA GLY A 125 -4.36 -0.04 -17.01
C GLY A 125 -3.25 0.97 -16.71
N ASP A 126 -2.17 0.96 -17.48
CA ASP A 126 -0.93 1.70 -17.20
C ASP A 126 -1.16 3.18 -16.82
N ALA A 127 -1.99 3.90 -17.57
CA ALA A 127 -2.25 5.33 -17.32
C ALA A 127 -3.01 5.59 -16.01
N ALA A 128 -4.05 4.79 -15.73
CA ALA A 128 -4.85 4.93 -14.52
C ALA A 128 -4.04 4.55 -13.26
N LEU A 129 -3.20 3.53 -13.37
CA LEU A 129 -2.30 3.14 -12.29
C LEU A 129 -1.23 4.23 -12.04
N ALA A 130 -0.70 4.85 -13.09
CA ALA A 130 0.29 5.90 -12.96
C ALA A 130 -0.27 7.11 -12.19
N GLU A 131 -1.44 7.60 -12.57
CA GLU A 131 -2.08 8.71 -11.88
C GLU A 131 -2.43 8.38 -10.43
N GLU A 132 -2.94 7.18 -10.17
CA GLU A 132 -3.27 6.77 -8.81
C GLU A 132 -2.03 6.53 -7.96
N PHE A 133 -0.96 5.99 -8.54
CA PHE A 133 0.25 5.58 -7.82
C PHE A 133 1.17 6.74 -7.48
N ILE A 134 1.51 7.59 -8.48
CA ILE A 134 2.45 8.72 -8.34
C ILE A 134 1.69 10.02 -8.06
N GLY A 135 0.45 10.13 -8.55
CA GLY A 135 -0.34 11.36 -8.54
C GLY A 135 -0.09 12.22 -9.78
N GLY A 136 -1.13 12.92 -10.23
CA GLY A 136 -1.06 13.96 -11.22
C GLY A 136 -0.82 15.34 -10.61
N ASP A 137 -0.75 16.38 -11.45
CA ASP A 137 -0.71 17.75 -10.97
C ASP A 137 -2.05 18.06 -10.26
N ARG A 138 -1.98 18.52 -9.02
CA ARG A 138 -3.18 18.89 -8.25
C ARG A 138 -3.89 20.12 -8.81
N THR A 139 -3.23 20.89 -9.67
CA THR A 139 -3.84 22.05 -10.31
C THR A 139 -4.96 21.67 -11.27
N ASP A 140 -4.91 20.47 -11.84
CA ASP A 140 -5.91 19.97 -12.79
C ASP A 140 -6.95 19.03 -12.17
N ASN A 141 -6.72 18.58 -10.96
CA ASN A 141 -7.62 17.64 -10.27
C ASN A 141 -8.52 18.39 -9.28
N GLU A 142 -9.81 18.56 -9.61
CA GLU A 142 -10.80 19.29 -8.79
C GLU A 142 -10.90 18.81 -7.34
N ASN A 143 -10.37 17.62 -7.02
CA ASN A 143 -10.43 16.99 -5.70
C ASN A 143 -9.10 16.95 -4.93
N GLY A 144 -7.98 17.43 -5.49
CA GLY A 144 -6.68 17.47 -4.80
C GLY A 144 -6.25 16.12 -4.22
N ARG A 145 -6.48 15.01 -4.93
CA ARG A 145 -6.25 13.66 -4.40
C ARG A 145 -4.76 13.39 -4.17
N LEU A 146 -4.45 12.90 -2.97
CA LEU A 146 -3.13 12.33 -2.65
C LEU A 146 -2.91 11.04 -3.43
N SER A 147 -1.70 10.84 -3.93
CA SER A 147 -1.29 9.56 -4.54
C SER A 147 -1.25 8.43 -3.53
N ARG A 148 -1.25 7.18 -4.00
CA ARG A 148 -1.13 6.01 -3.10
C ARG A 148 0.18 6.02 -2.31
N LEU A 149 1.27 6.50 -2.91
CA LEU A 149 2.56 6.67 -2.25
C LEU A 149 2.50 7.71 -1.13
N GLU A 150 1.85 8.85 -1.37
CA GLU A 150 1.67 9.89 -0.34
C GLU A 150 0.76 9.41 0.80
N LEU A 151 -0.32 8.68 0.46
CA LEU A 151 -1.20 8.07 1.46
C LEU A 151 -0.48 7.01 2.33
N ALA A 152 0.51 6.31 1.77
CA ALA A 152 1.28 5.29 2.48
C ALA A 152 2.39 5.86 3.37
N HIS A 153 2.67 7.16 3.29
CA HIS A 153 3.74 7.79 4.07
C HIS A 153 3.59 7.53 5.58
N GLY A 154 4.67 7.18 6.24
CA GLY A 154 4.70 6.76 7.65
C GLY A 154 4.18 5.33 7.90
N GLY A 155 3.78 4.61 6.86
CA GLY A 155 3.17 3.29 6.96
C GLY A 155 3.76 2.25 6.01
N THR A 156 2.89 1.44 5.41
CA THR A 156 3.24 0.36 4.49
C THR A 156 2.50 0.50 3.17
N LEU A 157 3.24 0.40 2.07
CA LEU A 157 2.72 0.23 0.73
C LEU A 157 2.77 -1.26 0.37
N PHE A 158 1.62 -1.86 0.14
CA PHE A 158 1.49 -3.24 -0.32
C PHE A 158 1.16 -3.28 -1.80
N LEU A 159 2.06 -3.86 -2.59
CA LEU A 159 1.94 -4.01 -4.04
C LEU A 159 1.63 -5.46 -4.38
N GLU A 160 0.42 -5.73 -4.81
CA GLU A 160 0.01 -7.06 -5.22
C GLU A 160 0.27 -7.24 -6.71
N LYS A 161 0.86 -8.40 -7.08
CA LYS A 161 1.20 -8.78 -8.44
C LYS A 161 2.12 -7.74 -9.12
N ILE A 162 3.29 -7.50 -8.52
CA ILE A 162 4.26 -6.48 -8.96
C ILE A 162 4.75 -6.69 -10.41
N GLU A 163 4.65 -7.90 -10.94
CA GLU A 163 4.96 -8.26 -12.33
C GLU A 163 4.14 -7.49 -13.37
N TYR A 164 2.99 -6.95 -12.98
CA TYR A 164 2.13 -6.11 -13.83
C TYR A 164 2.40 -4.61 -13.71
N LEU A 165 3.35 -4.21 -12.84
CA LEU A 165 3.68 -2.80 -12.70
C LEU A 165 4.37 -2.28 -13.96
N ALA A 166 3.83 -1.22 -14.56
CA ALA A 166 4.38 -0.59 -15.76
C ALA A 166 5.85 -0.16 -15.57
N VAL A 167 6.66 -0.21 -16.61
CA VAL A 167 8.11 0.04 -16.54
C VAL A 167 8.42 1.44 -16.02
N GLU A 168 7.62 2.43 -16.37
CA GLU A 168 7.72 3.81 -15.90
C GLU A 168 7.53 3.90 -14.38
N LEU A 169 6.53 3.17 -13.85
CA LEU A 169 6.23 3.11 -12.42
C LEU A 169 7.28 2.31 -11.63
N GLN A 170 7.92 1.32 -12.27
CA GLN A 170 9.05 0.61 -11.66
C GLN A 170 10.20 1.56 -11.32
N SER A 171 10.46 2.56 -12.17
CA SER A 171 11.48 3.57 -11.94
C SER A 171 11.12 4.50 -10.77
N ALA A 172 9.85 4.91 -10.67
CA ALA A 172 9.36 5.72 -9.56
C ALA A 172 9.41 4.95 -8.22
N LEU A 173 9.00 3.68 -8.23
CA LEU A 173 9.08 2.82 -7.05
C LEU A 173 10.54 2.64 -6.59
N LEU A 174 11.47 2.44 -7.52
CA LEU A 174 12.89 2.34 -7.22
C LEU A 174 13.45 3.63 -6.60
N GLN A 175 12.99 4.79 -7.06
CA GLN A 175 13.36 6.09 -6.48
C GLN A 175 12.87 6.21 -5.03
N VAL A 176 11.63 5.81 -4.74
CA VAL A 176 11.09 5.75 -3.38
C VAL A 176 11.92 4.83 -2.48
N ILE A 177 12.21 3.61 -2.95
CA ILE A 177 12.99 2.63 -2.17
C ILE A 177 14.41 3.14 -1.86
N LYS A 178 15.07 3.78 -2.83
CA LYS A 178 16.48 4.18 -2.69
C LYS A 178 16.66 5.55 -2.05
N GLN A 179 15.78 6.49 -2.34
CA GLN A 179 15.97 7.91 -2.02
C GLN A 179 14.90 8.45 -1.07
N GLY A 180 13.79 7.71 -0.89
CA GLY A 180 12.68 8.18 -0.07
C GLY A 180 11.97 9.41 -0.63
N VAL A 181 11.93 9.57 -1.95
CA VAL A 181 11.28 10.70 -2.63
C VAL A 181 10.53 10.24 -3.87
N ILE A 182 9.51 10.97 -4.27
CA ILE A 182 8.83 10.85 -5.56
C ILE A 182 8.77 12.20 -6.28
N THR A 183 8.59 12.14 -7.59
CA THR A 183 8.21 13.27 -8.44
C THR A 183 6.86 12.92 -9.05
N ARG A 184 5.84 13.78 -8.87
CA ARG A 184 4.54 13.60 -9.53
C ARG A 184 4.66 13.74 -11.05
N LEU A 185 3.70 13.17 -11.75
CA LEU A 185 3.55 13.40 -13.19
C LEU A 185 3.40 14.92 -13.42
N ASP A 186 4.16 15.44 -14.38
CA ASP A 186 4.15 16.87 -14.78
C ASP A 186 4.60 17.88 -13.71
N ALA A 187 5.09 17.43 -12.56
CA ALA A 187 5.63 18.30 -11.51
C ALA A 187 7.16 18.19 -11.42
N ARG A 188 7.82 19.28 -11.00
CA ARG A 188 9.27 19.31 -10.76
C ARG A 188 9.65 19.18 -9.28
N ARG A 189 8.66 19.17 -8.39
CA ARG A 189 8.88 19.12 -6.94
C ARG A 189 9.09 17.68 -6.47
N LEU A 190 10.17 17.47 -5.73
CA LEU A 190 10.40 16.22 -4.99
C LEU A 190 9.54 16.20 -3.71
N ILE A 191 8.84 15.12 -3.50
CA ILE A 191 8.01 14.89 -2.30
C ILE A 191 8.67 13.79 -1.48
N PRO A 192 9.03 14.05 -0.21
CA PRO A 192 9.59 13.02 0.66
C PRO A 192 8.54 11.95 1.00
N ILE A 193 8.92 10.68 0.84
CA ILE A 193 8.07 9.52 1.12
C ILE A 193 8.85 8.54 1.98
N ASP A 194 8.44 8.39 3.23
CA ASP A 194 8.95 7.36 4.12
C ASP A 194 7.94 6.21 4.22
N VAL A 195 8.21 5.09 3.55
CA VAL A 195 7.27 3.97 3.45
C VAL A 195 8.00 2.64 3.47
N LYS A 196 7.42 1.64 4.15
CA LYS A 196 7.82 0.24 4.00
C LYS A 196 7.13 -0.37 2.79
N VAL A 197 7.91 -0.87 1.83
CA VAL A 197 7.38 -1.54 0.64
C VAL A 197 7.29 -3.04 0.89
N ILE A 198 6.11 -3.63 0.64
CA ILE A 198 5.90 -5.08 0.60
C ILE A 198 5.29 -5.38 -0.77
N ALA A 199 6.01 -6.13 -1.60
CA ALA A 199 5.54 -6.54 -2.93
C ALA A 199 5.22 -8.03 -2.96
N THR A 200 4.28 -8.44 -3.82
CA THR A 200 4.00 -9.85 -4.06
C THR A 200 4.14 -10.18 -5.54
N THR A 201 4.55 -11.40 -5.83
CA THR A 201 4.59 -11.94 -7.19
C THR A 201 4.17 -13.40 -7.24
N THR A 202 3.63 -13.81 -8.39
CA THR A 202 3.42 -15.20 -8.78
C THR A 202 4.39 -15.62 -9.89
N ALA A 203 5.02 -14.65 -10.55
CA ALA A 203 5.92 -14.86 -11.66
C ALA A 203 7.38 -14.97 -11.20
N ASP A 204 8.20 -15.55 -12.04
CA ASP A 204 9.66 -15.48 -11.93
C ASP A 204 10.13 -14.11 -12.43
N LEU A 205 10.41 -13.19 -11.48
CA LEU A 205 10.88 -11.86 -11.81
C LEU A 205 12.26 -11.85 -12.48
N ALA A 206 13.12 -12.84 -12.22
CA ALA A 206 14.42 -12.95 -12.89
C ALA A 206 14.23 -13.20 -14.39
N MET A 207 13.31 -14.08 -14.77
CA MET A 207 12.95 -14.30 -16.18
C MET A 207 12.38 -13.03 -16.83
N LEU A 208 11.55 -12.25 -16.12
CA LEU A 208 11.02 -10.98 -16.63
C LEU A 208 12.12 -9.92 -16.80
N VAL A 209 13.16 -9.94 -15.97
CA VAL A 209 14.35 -9.09 -16.15
C VAL A 209 15.11 -9.45 -17.42
N GLU A 210 15.31 -10.75 -17.72
CA GLU A 210 15.95 -11.21 -18.95
C GLU A 210 15.15 -10.80 -20.19
N GLN A 211 13.83 -10.77 -20.08
CA GLN A 211 12.91 -10.34 -21.15
C GLN A 211 12.78 -8.80 -21.27
N ASN A 212 13.51 -8.00 -20.48
CA ASN A 212 13.39 -6.55 -20.39
C ASN A 212 11.97 -6.05 -20.02
N ARG A 213 11.17 -6.87 -19.36
CA ARG A 213 9.81 -6.54 -18.88
C ARG A 213 9.80 -6.09 -17.42
N PHE A 214 10.89 -6.31 -16.70
CA PHE A 214 11.08 -5.89 -15.32
C PHE A 214 12.46 -5.27 -15.12
N SER A 215 12.52 -4.18 -14.36
CA SER A 215 13.77 -3.46 -14.08
C SER A 215 14.72 -4.33 -13.24
N ARG A 216 15.93 -4.56 -13.75
CA ARG A 216 16.98 -5.28 -13.03
C ARG A 216 17.31 -4.61 -11.69
N GLN A 217 17.34 -3.28 -11.66
CA GLN A 217 17.65 -2.54 -10.44
C GLN A 217 16.55 -2.66 -9.39
N LEU A 218 15.28 -2.62 -9.81
CA LEU A 218 14.13 -2.83 -8.92
C LEU A 218 14.09 -4.27 -8.40
N TYR A 219 14.37 -5.26 -9.26
CA TYR A 219 14.49 -6.66 -8.87
C TYR A 219 15.46 -6.83 -7.70
N TYR A 220 16.70 -6.33 -7.82
CA TYR A 220 17.68 -6.43 -6.75
C TYR A 220 17.27 -5.66 -5.49
N ALA A 221 16.61 -4.52 -5.64
CA ALA A 221 16.14 -3.75 -4.48
C ALA A 221 15.06 -4.50 -3.70
N LEU A 222 14.12 -5.16 -4.39
CA LEU A 222 13.05 -5.96 -3.78
C LEU A 222 13.56 -7.29 -3.22
N HIS A 223 14.57 -7.89 -3.85
CA HIS A 223 15.15 -9.17 -3.46
C HIS A 223 16.00 -9.10 -2.18
N ALA A 224 16.16 -7.92 -1.59
CA ALA A 224 16.89 -7.74 -0.34
C ALA A 224 16.30 -8.55 0.82
N PHE A 225 14.99 -8.77 0.84
CA PHE A 225 14.29 -9.63 1.80
C PHE A 225 13.18 -10.41 1.09
N GLU A 226 13.50 -11.63 0.63
CA GLU A 226 12.53 -12.49 -0.04
C GLU A 226 11.97 -13.56 0.90
N ILE A 227 10.65 -13.78 0.81
CA ILE A 227 9.95 -14.87 1.50
C ILE A 227 9.12 -15.63 0.48
N THR A 228 9.50 -16.89 0.24
CA THR A 228 8.69 -17.82 -0.57
C THR A 228 7.68 -18.53 0.31
N ILE A 229 6.38 -18.37 -0.02
CA ILE A 229 5.27 -19.00 0.71
C ILE A 229 4.95 -20.34 0.04
N PRO A 230 5.16 -21.47 0.71
CA PRO A 230 4.85 -22.76 0.15
C PRO A 230 3.35 -22.95 -0.06
N PRO A 231 2.91 -23.64 -1.12
CA PRO A 231 1.51 -23.95 -1.35
C PRO A 231 0.98 -24.88 -0.24
N LEU A 232 -0.34 -24.90 -0.06
CA LEU A 232 -0.99 -25.62 1.04
C LEU A 232 -0.69 -27.12 1.03
N ARG A 233 -0.52 -27.73 -0.16
CA ARG A 233 -0.11 -29.13 -0.33
C ARG A 233 1.24 -29.49 0.29
N MET A 234 2.14 -28.51 0.50
CA MET A 234 3.44 -28.67 1.16
C MET A 234 3.41 -28.36 2.66
N ARG A 235 2.29 -27.83 3.17
CA ARG A 235 2.07 -27.53 4.60
C ARG A 235 0.74 -28.10 5.09
N ARG A 236 0.54 -29.39 4.86
CA ARG A 236 -0.71 -30.09 5.15
C ARG A 236 -1.11 -30.02 6.63
N GLY A 237 -0.16 -29.97 7.55
CA GLY A 237 -0.41 -29.78 8.97
C GLY A 237 -1.14 -28.47 9.33
N SER A 238 -1.17 -27.50 8.42
CA SER A 238 -1.95 -26.28 8.61
C SER A 238 -3.43 -26.42 8.26
N ILE A 239 -3.85 -27.47 7.53
CA ILE A 239 -5.20 -27.62 6.98
C ILE A 239 -6.26 -27.63 8.09
N PRO A 240 -6.17 -28.47 9.15
CA PRO A 240 -7.20 -28.53 10.17
C PRO A 240 -7.45 -27.18 10.86
N ALA A 241 -6.36 -26.45 11.17
CA ALA A 241 -6.47 -25.15 11.82
C ALA A 241 -7.08 -24.10 10.88
N LEU A 242 -6.70 -24.09 9.58
CA LEU A 242 -7.29 -23.19 8.57
C LEU A 242 -8.78 -23.46 8.39
N VAL A 243 -9.19 -24.72 8.32
CA VAL A 243 -10.60 -25.12 8.23
C VAL A 243 -11.35 -24.64 9.45
N ASN A 244 -10.87 -24.91 10.66
CA ASN A 244 -11.51 -24.49 11.90
C ASN A 244 -11.64 -22.96 12.00
N ASN A 245 -10.61 -22.22 11.59
CA ASN A 245 -10.66 -20.75 11.55
C ASN A 245 -11.73 -20.25 10.56
N LYS A 246 -11.83 -20.90 9.39
CA LYS A 246 -12.84 -20.56 8.39
C LYS A 246 -14.25 -20.87 8.88
N LEU A 247 -14.47 -22.03 9.50
CA LEU A 247 -15.74 -22.41 10.08
C LEU A 247 -16.19 -21.39 11.14
N ARG A 248 -15.33 -21.04 12.09
CA ARG A 248 -15.65 -20.03 13.11
C ARG A 248 -16.03 -18.67 12.50
N SER A 249 -15.37 -18.28 11.41
CA SER A 249 -15.70 -17.05 10.69
C SER A 249 -17.09 -17.13 10.04
N LEU A 250 -17.43 -18.28 9.45
CA LEU A 250 -18.73 -18.53 8.83
C LEU A 250 -19.85 -18.64 9.89
N GLU A 251 -19.60 -19.31 11.01
CA GLU A 251 -20.53 -19.39 12.13
C GLU A 251 -20.91 -18.01 12.66
N LYS A 252 -19.91 -17.13 12.83
CA LYS A 252 -20.15 -15.73 13.23
C LYS A 252 -20.98 -14.97 12.20
N ARG A 253 -20.70 -15.19 10.91
CA ARG A 253 -21.37 -14.47 9.80
C ARG A 253 -22.83 -14.91 9.62
N PHE A 254 -23.09 -16.22 9.77
CA PHE A 254 -24.42 -16.80 9.53
C PHE A 254 -25.20 -17.13 10.82
N SER A 255 -24.61 -16.85 12.00
CA SER A 255 -25.20 -17.17 13.30
C SER A 255 -25.67 -18.64 13.43
N THR A 256 -24.96 -19.55 12.79
CA THR A 256 -25.29 -20.99 12.71
C THR A 256 -24.08 -21.82 13.09
N ARG A 257 -24.26 -22.87 13.88
CA ARG A 257 -23.18 -23.85 14.17
C ARG A 257 -22.92 -24.73 12.95
N LEU A 258 -21.67 -24.76 12.52
CA LEU A 258 -21.22 -25.61 11.42
C LEU A 258 -20.33 -26.73 11.98
N LYS A 259 -20.52 -27.97 11.52
CA LYS A 259 -19.65 -29.09 11.83
C LYS A 259 -19.09 -29.64 10.51
N ILE A 260 -17.85 -30.02 10.53
CA ILE A 260 -17.20 -30.82 9.48
C ILE A 260 -17.17 -32.24 9.99
N ASP A 261 -17.42 -33.19 9.11
CA ASP A 261 -17.31 -34.62 9.39
C ASP A 261 -15.81 -34.98 9.48
N ASP A 262 -15.46 -35.85 10.43
CA ASP A 262 -14.06 -36.22 10.66
C ASP A 262 -13.41 -36.86 9.43
N ASP A 263 -14.20 -37.53 8.58
CA ASP A 263 -13.75 -38.11 7.31
C ASP A 263 -13.45 -37.06 6.21
N ALA A 264 -13.83 -35.79 6.41
CA ALA A 264 -13.63 -34.70 5.45
C ALA A 264 -12.40 -33.82 5.78
N LEU A 265 -11.69 -34.09 6.86
CA LEU A 265 -10.48 -33.44 7.30
C LEU A 265 -9.23 -34.27 6.98
#